data_21875b10bbddb8904c99d5e88eed3c8d
#
_entry.id   21875b10bbddb8904c99d5e88eed3c8d
#
_cell.length_a   1.000
_cell.length_b   1.000
_cell.length_c   1.000
_cell.angle_alpha   90.00
_cell.angle_beta   90.00
_cell.angle_gamma   90.00
#
_symmetry.space_group_name_H-M   'P 1'
#
loop_
_entity.id
_entity.type
_entity.pdbx_description
1 polymer ?
#
loop_
_entity_poly.entity_id
_entity_poly.type
_entity_poly.pdbx_seq_one_letter_code
_entity_poly.pdbx_strand_id
1 'polypeptide(L)'
;MNRKVKKALKIVGITITGFIAAVVVSLGCLCIYHQCRLKKERSVITHMAGQYVEVDGHNMNVYVEGEGNKTLVFLPGSMTPSPIFDFKPLYEMLTDKYKVVVMEKFGYGYSDEYEGERSVDVITSQDRETLAALNIEGPYILVPHSASGLEVVYWANHYPEEIEAIIGLDPAVPEQYDLLPGTHITEMEPQDPEKAVKAMAGSDFFSYKIGLIRIAMNPDNLSAALRSNALSEEEKEQYRALFFDKFCAGSGSTMMRETICDEHALKVLLDIYNDPLPDVPTLFFVSNDEAMLAGSYGSVENWHRIHENYIAGITRGEIVYLDCGHYVHAEKPEEVAEKMVDFIDSLGGEQ
;
A
#
# COMPACT_ATOMS: atom_id res chain seq x y z
N MET A 1 17.30 -13.11 58.86
CA MET A 1 17.26 -13.81 57.57
C MET A 1 18.35 -14.87 57.53
N ASN A 2 17.97 -16.12 57.25
CA ASN A 2 18.83 -17.29 57.26
C ASN A 2 19.96 -17.16 56.22
N ARG A 3 21.20 -17.60 56.57
CA ARG A 3 22.40 -17.55 55.69
C ARG A 3 22.17 -18.23 54.33
N LYS A 4 21.38 -19.30 54.29
CA LYS A 4 20.98 -19.96 53.03
C LYS A 4 20.12 -19.07 52.15
N VAL A 5 19.16 -18.32 52.72
CA VAL A 5 18.28 -17.37 52.01
C VAL A 5 19.07 -16.22 51.42
N LYS A 6 20.03 -15.65 52.20
CA LYS A 6 20.93 -14.60 51.70
C LYS A 6 21.75 -15.07 50.49
N LYS A 7 22.29 -16.31 50.55
CA LYS A 7 23.06 -16.89 49.42
C LYS A 7 22.20 -17.13 48.20
N ALA A 8 20.97 -17.65 48.38
CA ALA A 8 20.03 -17.83 47.29
C ALA A 8 19.65 -16.50 46.62
N LEU A 9 19.30 -15.48 47.40
CA LEU A 9 18.99 -14.13 46.89
C LEU A 9 20.16 -13.51 46.11
N LYS A 10 21.41 -13.71 46.61
CA LYS A 10 22.60 -13.22 45.88
C LYS A 10 22.78 -13.93 44.53
N ILE A 11 22.59 -15.25 44.49
CA ILE A 11 22.69 -16.01 43.24
C ILE A 11 21.60 -15.54 42.27
N VAL A 12 20.35 -15.44 42.70
CA VAL A 12 19.23 -14.91 41.88
C VAL A 12 19.56 -13.50 41.36
N GLY A 13 20.05 -12.60 42.22
CA GLY A 13 20.47 -11.26 41.82
C GLY A 13 21.53 -11.27 40.72
N ILE A 14 22.60 -12.09 40.88
CA ILE A 14 23.68 -12.21 39.89
C ILE A 14 23.12 -12.78 38.58
N THR A 15 22.24 -13.77 38.62
CA THR A 15 21.66 -14.39 37.44
C THR A 15 20.78 -13.36 36.66
N ILE A 16 19.94 -12.63 37.41
CA ILE A 16 19.09 -11.57 36.78
C ILE A 16 19.97 -10.47 36.17
N THR A 17 20.99 -10.00 36.89
CA THR A 17 21.92 -8.96 36.34
C THR A 17 22.66 -9.47 35.11
N GLY A 18 23.14 -10.72 35.13
CA GLY A 18 23.78 -11.36 33.99
C GLY A 18 22.84 -11.46 32.77
N PHE A 19 21.60 -11.87 33.04
CA PHE A 19 20.57 -11.94 31.99
C PHE A 19 20.28 -10.52 31.36
N ILE A 20 20.06 -9.52 32.22
CA ILE A 20 19.82 -8.14 31.76
C ILE A 20 21.02 -7.65 30.95
N ALA A 21 22.25 -7.88 31.42
CA ALA A 21 23.45 -7.49 30.68
C ALA A 21 23.53 -8.17 29.30
N ALA A 22 23.21 -9.48 29.23
CA ALA A 22 23.17 -10.20 27.96
C ALA A 22 22.11 -9.63 26.99
N VAL A 23 20.93 -9.30 27.48
CA VAL A 23 19.86 -8.66 26.68
C VAL A 23 20.33 -7.30 26.15
N VAL A 24 20.92 -6.44 27.00
CA VAL A 24 21.41 -5.12 26.59
C VAL A 24 22.50 -5.24 25.52
N VAL A 25 23.44 -6.17 25.69
CA VAL A 25 24.51 -6.42 24.69
C VAL A 25 23.89 -6.91 23.38
N SER A 26 22.93 -7.84 23.42
CA SER A 26 22.26 -8.35 22.22
C SER A 26 21.52 -7.24 21.47
N LEU A 27 20.78 -6.39 22.18
CA LEU A 27 20.10 -5.23 21.57
C LEU A 27 21.11 -4.23 20.99
N GLY A 28 22.23 -3.99 21.66
CA GLY A 28 23.31 -3.16 21.15
C GLY A 28 23.92 -3.71 19.85
N CYS A 29 24.20 -5.02 19.81
CA CYS A 29 24.67 -5.68 18.60
C CYS A 29 23.66 -5.61 17.46
N LEU A 30 22.37 -5.83 17.74
CA LEU A 30 21.29 -5.72 16.77
C LEU A 30 21.20 -4.29 16.21
N CYS A 31 21.27 -3.27 17.08
CA CYS A 31 21.27 -1.87 16.67
C CYS A 31 22.42 -1.55 15.71
N ILE A 32 23.65 -1.95 16.07
CA ILE A 32 24.82 -1.72 15.20
C ILE A 32 24.63 -2.43 13.86
N TYR A 33 24.24 -3.70 13.87
CA TYR A 33 23.96 -4.46 12.66
C TYR A 33 22.91 -3.76 11.79
N HIS A 34 21.79 -3.37 12.39
CA HIS A 34 20.71 -2.68 11.70
C HIS A 34 21.14 -1.37 11.05
N GLN A 35 21.85 -0.50 11.79
CA GLN A 35 22.34 0.78 11.25
C GLN A 35 23.35 0.59 10.12
N CYS A 36 24.24 -0.41 10.24
CA CYS A 36 25.17 -0.75 9.17
C CYS A 36 24.44 -1.26 7.91
N ARG A 37 23.40 -2.09 8.11
CA ARG A 37 22.57 -2.60 7.02
C ARG A 37 21.80 -1.49 6.33
N LEU A 38 21.12 -0.60 7.07
CA LEU A 38 20.41 0.54 6.51
C LEU A 38 21.32 1.45 5.68
N LYS A 39 22.53 1.72 6.19
CA LYS A 39 23.50 2.52 5.42
C LYS A 39 23.88 1.85 4.11
N LYS A 40 24.10 0.54 4.11
CA LYS A 40 24.40 -0.23 2.89
C LYS A 40 23.19 -0.24 1.95
N GLU A 41 22.00 -0.52 2.45
CA GLU A 41 20.74 -0.57 1.68
C GLU A 41 20.46 0.77 1.00
N ARG A 42 20.55 1.88 1.74
CA ARG A 42 20.43 3.23 1.16
C ARG A 42 21.44 3.52 0.06
N SER A 43 22.62 2.91 0.09
CA SER A 43 23.62 3.09 -0.96
C SER A 43 23.34 2.32 -2.25
N VAL A 44 22.41 1.34 -2.20
CA VAL A 44 21.97 0.62 -3.40
C VAL A 44 20.63 1.12 -3.93
N ILE A 45 19.89 1.95 -3.16
CA ILE A 45 18.72 2.65 -3.67
C ILE A 45 19.17 3.66 -4.70
N THR A 46 18.99 3.33 -5.96
CA THR A 46 19.29 4.19 -7.10
C THR A 46 18.00 4.41 -7.89
N HIS A 47 17.92 5.54 -8.57
CA HIS A 47 16.75 5.81 -9.41
C HIS A 47 16.83 4.95 -10.69
N MET A 48 16.36 3.70 -10.60
CA MET A 48 16.46 2.71 -11.68
C MET A 48 15.26 2.68 -12.61
N ALA A 49 14.09 3.02 -12.08
CA ALA A 49 12.84 2.95 -12.84
C ALA A 49 12.01 4.21 -12.60
N GLY A 50 11.31 4.67 -13.67
CA GLY A 50 10.47 5.84 -13.62
C GLY A 50 11.20 7.16 -13.89
N GLN A 51 10.48 8.24 -13.67
CA GLN A 51 10.96 9.62 -13.83
C GLN A 51 10.36 10.49 -12.72
N TYR A 52 11.09 11.52 -12.33
CA TYR A 52 10.58 12.49 -11.37
C TYR A 52 9.67 13.52 -12.04
N VAL A 53 8.54 13.77 -11.38
CA VAL A 53 7.61 14.84 -11.70
C VAL A 53 7.50 15.74 -10.48
N GLU A 54 7.70 17.04 -10.64
CA GLU A 54 7.54 18.00 -9.54
C GLU A 54 6.05 18.30 -9.35
N VAL A 55 5.56 18.00 -8.15
CA VAL A 55 4.19 18.28 -7.69
C VAL A 55 4.33 18.85 -6.27
N ASP A 56 3.63 19.92 -5.95
CA ASP A 56 3.70 20.61 -4.65
C ASP A 56 5.13 20.94 -4.18
N GLY A 57 6.06 21.16 -5.11
CA GLY A 57 7.47 21.44 -4.81
C GLY A 57 8.30 20.24 -4.36
N HIS A 58 7.79 19.02 -4.54
CA HIS A 58 8.44 17.74 -4.24
C HIS A 58 8.49 16.86 -5.48
N ASN A 59 9.41 15.89 -5.52
CA ASN A 59 9.54 14.95 -6.62
C ASN A 59 8.69 13.71 -6.37
N MET A 60 7.68 13.48 -7.21
CA MET A 60 6.96 12.22 -7.29
C MET A 60 7.59 11.36 -8.38
N ASN A 61 7.90 10.12 -8.08
CA ASN A 61 8.40 9.16 -9.05
C ASN A 61 7.25 8.45 -9.76
N VAL A 62 7.35 8.36 -11.08
CA VAL A 62 6.32 7.73 -11.92
C VAL A 62 6.98 6.88 -12.98
N TYR A 63 6.52 5.65 -13.12
CA TYR A 63 6.93 4.78 -14.22
C TYR A 63 5.93 4.87 -15.36
N VAL A 64 6.42 5.05 -16.58
CA VAL A 64 5.59 5.09 -17.79
C VAL A 64 6.22 4.20 -18.84
N GLU A 65 5.44 3.25 -19.37
CA GLU A 65 5.86 2.35 -20.44
C GLU A 65 4.70 2.02 -21.37
N GLY A 66 5.02 1.67 -22.64
CA GLY A 66 4.05 1.34 -23.67
C GLY A 66 3.47 2.56 -24.39
N GLU A 67 2.99 2.32 -25.61
CA GLU A 67 2.49 3.37 -26.53
C GLU A 67 1.03 3.11 -26.97
N GLY A 68 0.31 2.24 -26.25
CA GLY A 68 -1.09 1.94 -26.54
C GLY A 68 -2.00 3.17 -26.41
N ASN A 69 -3.14 3.14 -27.07
CA ASN A 69 -4.12 4.22 -27.09
C ASN A 69 -4.98 4.28 -25.81
N LYS A 70 -4.93 3.27 -24.96
CA LYS A 70 -5.55 3.25 -23.64
C LYS A 70 -4.47 3.35 -22.57
N THR A 71 -4.73 4.16 -21.53
CA THR A 71 -3.81 4.40 -20.44
C THR A 71 -4.30 3.70 -19.18
N LEU A 72 -3.51 2.78 -18.66
CA LEU A 72 -3.74 2.10 -17.39
C LEU A 72 -2.93 2.82 -16.29
N VAL A 73 -3.61 3.33 -15.27
CA VAL A 73 -2.96 4.03 -14.14
C VAL A 73 -3.03 3.16 -12.90
N PHE A 74 -1.90 2.58 -12.51
CA PHE A 74 -1.76 1.72 -11.35
C PHE A 74 -1.57 2.56 -10.09
N LEU A 75 -2.45 2.38 -9.12
CA LEU A 75 -2.50 3.12 -7.87
C LEU A 75 -2.22 2.16 -6.69
N PRO A 76 -1.14 2.39 -5.92
CA PRO A 76 -0.74 1.46 -4.87
C PRO A 76 -1.63 1.53 -3.65
N GLY A 77 -1.82 0.38 -3.01
CA GLY A 77 -2.40 0.28 -1.69
C GLY A 77 -1.55 0.93 -0.61
N SER A 78 -2.16 1.14 0.56
CA SER A 78 -1.45 1.70 1.72
C SER A 78 -0.27 0.81 2.12
N MET A 79 0.82 1.43 2.57
CA MET A 79 2.01 0.74 3.07
C MET A 79 2.77 -0.11 2.01
N THR A 80 2.59 0.15 0.71
CA THR A 80 3.34 -0.51 -0.36
C THR A 80 4.72 0.15 -0.53
N PRO A 81 5.84 -0.49 -0.13
CA PRO A 81 7.14 0.19 -0.05
C PRO A 81 7.75 0.52 -1.42
N SER A 82 7.36 -0.20 -2.47
CA SER A 82 7.84 0.03 -3.83
C SER A 82 6.79 -0.39 -4.86
N PRO A 83 5.85 0.50 -5.21
CA PRO A 83 4.78 0.23 -6.16
C PRO A 83 5.25 -0.28 -7.52
N ILE A 84 6.30 0.33 -8.09
CA ILE A 84 6.82 -0.06 -9.40
C ILE A 84 7.22 -1.54 -9.41
N PHE A 85 7.90 -2.02 -8.36
CA PHE A 85 8.30 -3.42 -8.29
C PHE A 85 7.15 -4.35 -7.89
N ASP A 86 6.21 -3.88 -7.06
CA ASP A 86 5.07 -4.69 -6.66
C ASP A 86 4.12 -4.99 -7.83
N PHE A 87 3.85 -4.01 -8.69
CA PHE A 87 3.00 -4.20 -9.86
C PHE A 87 3.71 -4.83 -11.06
N LYS A 88 5.05 -4.90 -11.05
CA LYS A 88 5.83 -5.36 -12.20
C LYS A 88 5.40 -6.74 -12.73
N PRO A 89 5.11 -7.75 -11.89
CA PRO A 89 4.66 -9.05 -12.39
C PRO A 89 3.44 -8.96 -13.32
N LEU A 90 2.57 -7.98 -13.11
CA LEU A 90 1.37 -7.78 -13.91
C LEU A 90 1.61 -6.82 -15.08
N TYR A 91 2.15 -5.62 -14.81
CA TYR A 91 2.17 -4.60 -15.84
C TYR A 91 3.09 -4.93 -17.02
N GLU A 92 4.18 -5.68 -16.82
CA GLU A 92 5.04 -6.14 -17.91
C GLU A 92 4.27 -6.91 -19.01
N MET A 93 3.18 -7.59 -18.65
CA MET A 93 2.34 -8.34 -19.60
C MET A 93 1.39 -7.43 -20.41
N LEU A 94 1.28 -6.16 -20.03
CA LEU A 94 0.29 -5.21 -20.56
C LEU A 94 0.93 -4.12 -21.44
N THR A 95 2.23 -3.85 -21.27
CA THR A 95 2.95 -2.74 -21.95
C THR A 95 3.01 -2.86 -23.47
N ASP A 96 2.90 -4.06 -24.04
CA ASP A 96 2.84 -4.26 -25.49
C ASP A 96 1.52 -3.74 -26.12
N LYS A 97 0.44 -3.63 -25.32
CA LYS A 97 -0.89 -3.24 -25.79
C LYS A 97 -1.33 -1.88 -25.30
N TYR A 98 -0.92 -1.50 -24.10
CA TYR A 98 -1.42 -0.34 -23.38
C TYR A 98 -0.28 0.59 -22.95
N LYS A 99 -0.60 1.85 -22.75
CA LYS A 99 0.26 2.74 -21.98
C LYS A 99 0.02 2.43 -20.50
N VAL A 100 1.08 2.06 -19.81
CA VAL A 100 1.05 1.78 -18.36
C VAL A 100 1.70 2.93 -17.63
N VAL A 101 1.03 3.41 -16.59
CA VAL A 101 1.54 4.39 -15.64
C VAL A 101 1.47 3.78 -14.25
N VAL A 102 2.59 3.73 -13.52
CA VAL A 102 2.61 3.30 -12.12
C VAL A 102 2.98 4.48 -11.25
N MET A 103 2.07 4.86 -10.36
CA MET A 103 2.28 5.97 -9.43
C MET A 103 3.05 5.50 -8.20
N GLU A 104 4.08 6.21 -7.82
CA GLU A 104 4.69 6.12 -6.49
C GLU A 104 4.30 7.36 -5.70
N LYS A 105 3.20 7.29 -4.95
CA LYS A 105 2.73 8.40 -4.11
C LYS A 105 3.86 8.94 -3.24
N PHE A 106 3.75 10.17 -2.76
CA PHE A 106 4.73 10.70 -1.81
C PHE A 106 4.94 9.76 -0.62
N GLY A 107 6.18 9.54 -0.24
CA GLY A 107 6.59 8.60 0.79
C GLY A 107 6.77 7.15 0.31
N TYR A 108 6.36 6.82 -0.93
CA TYR A 108 6.48 5.50 -1.53
C TYR A 108 7.66 5.41 -2.49
N GLY A 109 8.25 4.23 -2.64
CA GLY A 109 9.32 3.98 -3.60
C GLY A 109 10.41 5.03 -3.59
N TYR A 110 10.65 5.62 -4.74
CA TYR A 110 11.65 6.67 -4.93
C TYR A 110 11.11 8.09 -4.73
N SER A 111 9.80 8.25 -4.46
CA SER A 111 9.22 9.57 -4.23
C SER A 111 9.69 10.20 -2.93
N ASP A 112 9.72 11.54 -2.94
CA ASP A 112 10.08 12.34 -1.77
C ASP A 112 9.10 12.11 -0.60
N GLU A 113 9.56 12.38 0.62
CA GLU A 113 8.68 12.56 1.77
C GLU A 113 7.89 13.87 1.61
N TYR A 114 6.66 13.89 2.12
CA TYR A 114 5.74 15.03 2.03
C TYR A 114 5.15 15.35 3.39
N GLU A 115 5.28 16.55 3.85
CA GLU A 115 4.82 16.95 5.19
C GLU A 115 3.35 17.40 5.21
N GLY A 116 2.71 17.57 4.05
CA GLY A 116 1.32 17.99 3.90
C GLY A 116 0.30 16.91 4.30
N GLU A 117 -0.93 17.22 4.03
CA GLU A 117 -2.09 16.37 4.30
C GLU A 117 -2.08 15.13 3.39
N ARG A 118 -2.64 14.01 3.88
CA ARG A 118 -2.63 12.72 3.17
C ARG A 118 -4.02 12.11 3.06
N SER A 119 -5.05 12.96 2.96
CA SER A 119 -6.42 12.55 2.67
C SER A 119 -6.59 12.08 1.21
N VAL A 120 -7.64 11.33 0.95
CA VAL A 120 -7.95 10.74 -0.36
C VAL A 120 -8.01 11.78 -1.47
N ASP A 121 -8.64 12.93 -1.22
CA ASP A 121 -8.77 14.03 -2.18
C ASP A 121 -7.42 14.69 -2.51
N VAL A 122 -6.55 14.87 -1.50
CA VAL A 122 -5.20 15.40 -1.71
C VAL A 122 -4.35 14.43 -2.54
N ILE A 123 -4.37 13.14 -2.20
CA ILE A 123 -3.65 12.12 -2.95
C ILE A 123 -4.14 12.09 -4.40
N THR A 124 -5.46 12.05 -4.62
CA THR A 124 -6.06 12.07 -5.96
C THR A 124 -5.67 13.32 -6.75
N SER A 125 -5.63 14.51 -6.11
CA SER A 125 -5.19 15.75 -6.75
C SER A 125 -3.74 15.66 -7.21
N GLN A 126 -2.85 15.14 -6.36
CA GLN A 126 -1.43 14.96 -6.66
C GLN A 126 -1.20 13.98 -7.82
N ASP A 127 -1.95 12.87 -7.86
CA ASP A 127 -1.89 11.91 -8.97
C ASP A 127 -2.36 12.55 -10.29
N ARG A 128 -3.44 13.33 -10.27
CA ARG A 128 -3.95 14.06 -11.45
C ARG A 128 -2.96 15.13 -11.94
N GLU A 129 -2.37 15.89 -11.03
CA GLU A 129 -1.35 16.88 -11.36
C GLU A 129 -0.12 16.22 -11.99
N THR A 130 0.25 15.05 -11.50
CA THR A 130 1.35 14.24 -12.04
C THR A 130 1.08 13.81 -13.48
N LEU A 131 -0.11 13.27 -13.77
CA LEU A 131 -0.51 12.90 -15.14
C LEU A 131 -0.53 14.11 -16.07
N ALA A 132 -1.08 15.23 -15.60
CA ALA A 132 -1.11 16.47 -16.37
C ALA A 132 0.30 17.02 -16.69
N ALA A 133 1.23 16.96 -15.72
CA ALA A 133 2.62 17.38 -15.91
C ALA A 133 3.37 16.49 -16.93
N LEU A 134 2.97 15.22 -17.03
CA LEU A 134 3.50 14.28 -18.03
C LEU A 134 2.80 14.40 -19.41
N ASN A 135 1.80 15.28 -19.53
CA ASN A 135 0.93 15.38 -20.71
C ASN A 135 0.26 14.04 -21.07
N ILE A 136 -0.13 13.28 -20.06
CA ILE A 136 -0.91 12.05 -20.20
C ILE A 136 -2.37 12.42 -19.98
N GLU A 137 -3.15 12.40 -21.05
CA GLU A 137 -4.56 12.78 -21.04
C GLU A 137 -5.46 11.55 -20.87
N GLY A 138 -6.59 11.73 -20.17
CA GLY A 138 -7.64 10.71 -20.05
C GLY A 138 -8.47 10.54 -21.34
N PRO A 139 -9.50 9.70 -21.36
CA PRO A 139 -9.93 8.96 -20.16
C PRO A 139 -9.01 7.80 -19.80
N TYR A 140 -8.87 7.58 -18.48
CA TYR A 140 -7.99 6.55 -17.92
C TYR A 140 -8.73 5.27 -17.56
N ILE A 141 -8.03 4.14 -17.59
CA ILE A 141 -8.42 2.93 -16.89
C ILE A 141 -7.64 2.95 -15.56
N LEU A 142 -8.35 3.21 -14.46
CA LEU A 142 -7.73 3.22 -13.13
C LEU A 142 -7.59 1.81 -12.60
N VAL A 143 -6.39 1.48 -12.10
CA VAL A 143 -6.06 0.15 -11.59
C VAL A 143 -5.65 0.26 -10.11
N PRO A 144 -6.62 0.43 -9.19
CA PRO A 144 -6.35 0.53 -7.78
C PRO A 144 -6.05 -0.83 -7.15
N HIS A 145 -5.10 -0.84 -6.20
CA HIS A 145 -4.90 -1.94 -5.26
C HIS A 145 -5.29 -1.51 -3.84
N SER A 146 -6.03 -2.36 -3.12
CA SER A 146 -6.30 -2.14 -1.70
C SER A 146 -6.89 -0.75 -1.41
N ALA A 147 -6.28 0.02 -0.49
CA ALA A 147 -6.77 1.33 -0.03
C ALA A 147 -7.02 2.34 -1.17
N SER A 148 -6.29 2.27 -2.29
CA SER A 148 -6.53 3.16 -3.42
C SER A 148 -7.87 2.90 -4.14
N GLY A 149 -8.60 1.85 -3.76
CA GLY A 149 -10.00 1.70 -4.15
C GLY A 149 -10.87 2.90 -3.76
N LEU A 150 -10.64 3.49 -2.58
CA LEU A 150 -11.35 4.70 -2.16
C LEU A 150 -10.92 5.95 -2.95
N GLU A 151 -9.65 6.02 -3.37
CA GLU A 151 -9.14 7.09 -4.22
C GLU A 151 -9.85 7.10 -5.59
N VAL A 152 -10.04 5.93 -6.19
CA VAL A 152 -10.73 5.85 -7.49
C VAL A 152 -12.23 6.11 -7.39
N VAL A 153 -12.89 5.77 -6.27
CA VAL A 153 -14.28 6.15 -6.04
C VAL A 153 -14.41 7.68 -5.96
N TYR A 154 -13.52 8.32 -5.20
CA TYR A 154 -13.47 9.78 -5.13
C TYR A 154 -13.19 10.40 -6.50
N TRP A 155 -12.19 9.89 -7.23
CA TRP A 155 -11.83 10.39 -8.55
C TRP A 155 -12.99 10.29 -9.55
N ALA A 156 -13.62 9.11 -9.63
CA ALA A 156 -14.72 8.88 -10.55
C ALA A 156 -15.98 9.70 -10.22
N ASN A 157 -16.24 10.00 -8.94
CA ASN A 157 -17.35 10.85 -8.55
C ASN A 157 -17.12 12.33 -8.85
N HIS A 158 -15.87 12.81 -8.75
CA HIS A 158 -15.56 14.23 -8.91
C HIS A 158 -15.10 14.60 -10.34
N TYR A 159 -14.53 13.64 -11.09
CA TYR A 159 -13.99 13.84 -12.42
C TYR A 159 -14.36 12.68 -13.36
N PRO A 160 -15.65 12.38 -13.53
CA PRO A 160 -16.12 11.20 -14.27
C PRO A 160 -15.67 11.18 -15.74
N GLU A 161 -15.47 12.35 -16.35
CA GLU A 161 -15.00 12.47 -17.73
C GLU A 161 -13.55 12.01 -17.93
N GLU A 162 -12.77 11.90 -16.87
CA GLU A 162 -11.40 11.42 -16.91
C GLU A 162 -11.31 9.88 -16.85
N ILE A 163 -12.41 9.17 -16.59
CA ILE A 163 -12.39 7.73 -16.28
C ILE A 163 -13.13 6.94 -17.35
N GLU A 164 -12.43 6.00 -17.99
CA GLU A 164 -13.02 5.03 -18.92
C GLU A 164 -13.53 3.79 -18.21
N ALA A 165 -12.74 3.26 -17.25
CA ALA A 165 -13.07 2.08 -16.49
C ALA A 165 -12.26 2.01 -15.18
N ILE A 166 -12.70 1.14 -14.26
CA ILE A 166 -11.99 0.79 -13.03
C ILE A 166 -11.69 -0.71 -13.05
N ILE A 167 -10.42 -1.11 -12.83
CA ILE A 167 -10.01 -2.51 -12.68
C ILE A 167 -9.37 -2.66 -11.31
N GLY A 168 -10.16 -3.04 -10.33
CA GLY A 168 -9.71 -3.15 -8.94
C GLY A 168 -8.95 -4.47 -8.65
N LEU A 169 -7.80 -4.34 -8.04
CA LEU A 169 -6.94 -5.45 -7.60
C LEU A 169 -7.13 -5.63 -6.09
N ASP A 170 -8.13 -6.39 -5.69
CA ASP A 170 -8.59 -6.59 -4.31
C ASP A 170 -8.81 -5.25 -3.57
N PRO A 171 -9.62 -4.33 -4.17
CA PRO A 171 -9.68 -2.93 -3.78
C PRO A 171 -10.51 -2.72 -2.52
N ALA A 172 -10.21 -1.69 -1.75
CA ALA A 172 -11.11 -1.18 -0.74
C ALA A 172 -12.36 -0.57 -1.39
N VAL A 173 -13.52 -0.82 -0.80
CA VAL A 173 -14.79 -0.22 -1.19
C VAL A 173 -15.43 0.48 0.01
N PRO A 174 -16.32 1.50 -0.20
CA PRO A 174 -16.86 2.28 0.92
C PRO A 174 -17.50 1.44 2.02
N GLU A 175 -18.20 0.36 1.70
CA GLU A 175 -18.86 -0.54 2.67
C GLU A 175 -17.88 -1.32 3.56
N GLN A 176 -16.55 -1.26 3.33
CA GLN A 176 -15.58 -1.91 4.22
C GLN A 176 -15.70 -1.44 5.68
N TYR A 177 -16.16 -0.21 5.89
CA TYR A 177 -16.35 0.36 7.22
C TYR A 177 -17.52 -0.26 7.99
N ASP A 178 -18.35 -1.10 7.35
CA ASP A 178 -19.47 -1.80 7.99
C ASP A 178 -19.14 -3.22 8.41
N LEU A 179 -17.93 -3.71 8.11
CA LEU A 179 -17.58 -5.11 8.28
C LEU A 179 -17.30 -5.51 9.72
N LEU A 180 -16.78 -4.61 10.53
CA LEU A 180 -16.41 -4.91 11.92
C LEU A 180 -17.16 -3.99 12.90
N PRO A 181 -17.53 -4.50 14.10
CA PRO A 181 -18.10 -3.66 15.14
C PRO A 181 -17.16 -2.51 15.53
N GLY A 182 -17.68 -1.29 15.56
CA GLY A 182 -16.93 -0.09 15.93
C GLY A 182 -16.03 0.47 14.82
N THR A 183 -16.13 -0.05 13.60
CA THR A 183 -15.45 0.51 12.42
C THR A 183 -16.38 1.30 11.52
N HIS A 184 -17.68 1.34 11.82
CA HIS A 184 -18.63 2.10 11.01
C HIS A 184 -18.21 3.56 10.94
N ILE A 185 -18.12 4.09 9.73
CA ILE A 185 -17.49 5.40 9.49
C ILE A 185 -18.17 6.54 10.25
N THR A 186 -19.49 6.46 10.46
CA THR A 186 -20.23 7.49 11.24
C THR A 186 -19.97 7.41 12.74
N GLU A 187 -19.34 6.36 13.23
CA GLU A 187 -18.94 6.17 14.62
C GLU A 187 -17.46 6.52 14.85
N MET A 188 -16.72 6.77 13.76
CA MET A 188 -15.30 7.14 13.84
C MET A 188 -15.16 8.56 14.37
N GLU A 189 -14.20 8.74 15.26
CA GLU A 189 -13.80 10.06 15.75
C GLU A 189 -12.50 10.49 15.04
N PRO A 190 -12.39 11.76 14.64
CA PRO A 190 -11.18 12.22 13.97
C PRO A 190 -9.97 12.16 14.91
N GLN A 191 -8.85 11.79 14.37
CA GLN A 191 -7.60 11.71 15.10
C GLN A 191 -6.89 13.07 15.08
N ASP A 192 -6.27 13.43 16.20
CA ASP A 192 -5.31 14.52 16.27
C ASP A 192 -3.97 14.03 15.67
N PRO A 193 -3.49 14.56 14.54
CA PRO A 193 -2.31 14.04 13.85
C PRO A 193 -1.06 14.03 14.71
N GLU A 194 -0.84 15.08 15.52
CA GLU A 194 0.34 15.15 16.39
C GLU A 194 0.30 14.07 17.48
N LYS A 195 -0.88 13.82 18.06
CA LYS A 195 -1.06 12.78 19.06
C LYS A 195 -0.96 11.39 18.45
N ALA A 196 -1.49 11.18 17.25
CA ALA A 196 -1.40 9.91 16.54
C ALA A 196 0.07 9.57 16.23
N VAL A 197 0.83 10.47 15.62
CA VAL A 197 2.26 10.31 15.37
C VAL A 197 3.02 10.04 16.68
N LYS A 198 2.72 10.81 17.75
CA LYS A 198 3.38 10.61 19.05
C LYS A 198 3.04 9.27 19.70
N ALA A 199 1.83 8.78 19.53
CA ALA A 199 1.43 7.45 20.02
C ALA A 199 2.17 6.33 19.27
N MET A 200 2.27 6.44 17.95
CA MET A 200 3.03 5.49 17.13
C MET A 200 4.54 5.56 17.43
N ALA A 201 5.10 6.75 17.68
CA ALA A 201 6.52 6.94 17.98
C ALA A 201 7.02 6.19 19.23
N GLY A 202 6.12 5.75 20.09
CA GLY A 202 6.47 4.94 21.27
C GLY A 202 7.19 3.64 20.93
N SER A 203 6.93 3.06 19.76
CA SER A 203 7.60 1.85 19.26
C SER A 203 8.84 2.09 18.42
N ASP A 204 9.04 3.32 17.92
CA ASP A 204 10.10 3.65 16.93
C ASP A 204 11.50 3.33 17.42
N PHE A 205 11.76 3.56 18.71
CA PHE A 205 13.07 3.28 19.28
C PHE A 205 13.45 1.80 19.15
N PHE A 206 12.54 0.90 19.51
CA PHE A 206 12.82 -0.53 19.44
C PHE A 206 12.68 -1.08 18.03
N SER A 207 11.63 -0.70 17.30
CA SER A 207 11.35 -1.20 15.98
C SER A 207 12.36 -0.70 14.95
N TYR A 208 12.54 0.62 14.86
CA TYR A 208 13.30 1.25 13.78
C TYR A 208 14.73 1.65 14.18
N LYS A 209 15.00 2.09 15.41
CA LYS A 209 16.37 2.45 15.82
C LYS A 209 17.20 1.23 16.23
N ILE A 210 16.64 0.31 17.02
CA ILE A 210 17.32 -0.94 17.38
C ILE A 210 17.24 -1.96 16.25
N GLY A 211 16.15 -1.94 15.45
CA GLY A 211 16.00 -2.79 14.28
C GLY A 211 15.26 -4.11 14.57
N LEU A 212 14.37 -4.15 15.59
CA LEU A 212 13.52 -5.31 15.82
C LEU A 212 12.62 -5.62 14.61
N ILE A 213 12.31 -4.61 13.79
CA ILE A 213 11.57 -4.79 12.54
C ILE A 213 12.21 -5.83 11.62
N ARG A 214 13.55 -5.96 11.60
CA ARG A 214 14.25 -6.96 10.77
C ARG A 214 14.02 -8.40 11.24
N ILE A 215 13.64 -8.57 12.50
CA ILE A 215 13.28 -9.87 13.06
C ILE A 215 11.80 -10.16 12.82
N ALA A 216 10.98 -9.12 12.93
CA ALA A 216 9.53 -9.24 12.78
C ALA A 216 9.06 -9.32 11.31
N MET A 217 9.74 -8.61 10.41
CA MET A 217 9.34 -8.48 9.00
C MET A 217 10.46 -8.98 8.08
N ASN A 218 10.12 -9.96 7.25
CA ASN A 218 10.97 -10.44 6.17
C ASN A 218 10.30 -10.07 4.84
N PRO A 219 10.88 -9.14 4.04
CA PRO A 219 10.29 -8.72 2.77
C PRO A 219 10.07 -9.88 1.79
N ASP A 220 10.96 -10.89 1.76
CA ASP A 220 10.81 -12.06 0.89
C ASP A 220 9.58 -12.91 1.22
N ASN A 221 9.13 -12.90 2.49
CA ASN A 221 7.91 -13.58 2.88
C ASN A 221 6.65 -12.73 2.66
N LEU A 222 6.79 -11.42 2.75
CA LEU A 222 5.66 -10.48 2.69
C LEU A 222 5.31 -10.07 1.26
N SER A 223 6.31 -9.92 0.37
CA SER A 223 6.08 -9.51 -1.01
C SER A 223 6.01 -10.71 -1.96
N ALA A 224 4.89 -10.85 -2.66
CA ALA A 224 4.74 -11.82 -3.73
C ALA A 224 5.62 -11.45 -4.94
N ALA A 225 5.81 -10.16 -5.21
CA ALA A 225 6.68 -9.69 -6.29
C ALA A 225 8.14 -10.13 -6.10
N LEU A 226 8.67 -10.11 -4.87
CA LEU A 226 10.01 -10.63 -4.57
C LEU A 226 10.16 -12.14 -4.82
N ARG A 227 9.06 -12.89 -4.73
CA ARG A 227 9.04 -14.34 -5.00
C ARG A 227 8.81 -14.66 -6.47
N SER A 228 8.38 -13.69 -7.27
CA SER A 228 8.14 -13.83 -8.69
C SER A 228 9.45 -13.88 -9.50
N ASN A 229 9.34 -14.24 -10.77
CA ASN A 229 10.45 -14.20 -11.74
C ASN A 229 10.47 -12.89 -12.55
N ALA A 230 9.53 -11.98 -12.33
CA ALA A 230 9.43 -10.72 -13.06
C ALA A 230 10.52 -9.72 -12.65
N LEU A 231 11.06 -9.83 -11.43
CA LEU A 231 12.13 -8.97 -10.96
C LEU A 231 13.50 -9.63 -11.16
N SER A 232 14.44 -8.88 -11.73
CA SER A 232 15.87 -9.23 -11.72
C SER A 232 16.42 -9.23 -10.29
N GLU A 233 17.58 -9.84 -10.06
CA GLU A 233 18.21 -9.86 -8.72
C GLU A 233 18.59 -8.45 -8.24
N GLU A 234 18.91 -7.54 -9.16
CA GLU A 234 19.20 -6.14 -8.84
C GLU A 234 17.93 -5.40 -8.36
N GLU A 235 16.81 -5.59 -9.05
CA GLU A 235 15.51 -5.04 -8.64
C GLU A 235 15.03 -5.62 -7.31
N LYS A 236 15.24 -6.91 -7.07
CA LYS A 236 14.96 -7.54 -5.78
C LYS A 236 15.83 -6.95 -4.65
N GLU A 237 17.11 -6.66 -4.92
CA GLU A 237 17.98 -6.00 -3.93
C GLU A 237 17.48 -4.58 -3.64
N GLN A 238 17.08 -3.82 -4.66
CA GLN A 238 16.50 -2.48 -4.49
C GLN A 238 15.17 -2.51 -3.75
N TYR A 239 14.28 -3.44 -4.09
CA TYR A 239 13.01 -3.61 -3.37
C TYR A 239 13.25 -3.85 -1.87
N ARG A 240 14.16 -4.79 -1.52
CA ARG A 240 14.50 -5.06 -0.11
C ARG A 240 15.08 -3.83 0.60
N ALA A 241 15.86 -3.04 -0.12
CA ALA A 241 16.43 -1.81 0.40
C ALA A 241 15.35 -0.76 0.65
N LEU A 242 14.46 -0.52 -0.32
CA LEU A 242 13.30 0.38 -0.19
C LEU A 242 12.36 -0.07 0.93
N PHE A 243 12.09 -1.36 1.06
CA PHE A 243 11.27 -1.90 2.14
C PHE A 243 11.77 -1.44 3.51
N PHE A 244 13.06 -1.65 3.80
CA PHE A 244 13.60 -1.24 5.09
C PHE A 244 13.78 0.28 5.21
N ASP A 245 14.08 0.98 4.13
CA ASP A 245 14.19 2.44 4.15
C ASP A 245 12.84 3.08 4.49
N LYS A 246 11.76 2.68 3.82
CA LYS A 246 10.42 3.23 4.04
C LYS A 246 9.86 2.83 5.41
N PHE A 247 9.89 1.56 5.78
CA PHE A 247 9.41 1.13 7.09
C PHE A 247 10.28 1.61 8.27
N CYS A 248 11.55 1.95 8.06
CA CYS A 248 12.42 2.50 9.10
C CYS A 248 12.47 4.04 9.12
N ALA A 249 11.71 4.72 8.29
CA ALA A 249 11.58 6.18 8.31
C ALA A 249 10.88 6.69 9.58
N GLY A 250 10.11 5.82 10.24
CA GLY A 250 9.47 6.09 11.53
C GLY A 250 8.02 6.55 11.40
N SER A 251 7.38 6.74 12.54
CA SER A 251 5.95 7.07 12.65
C SER A 251 5.55 8.43 12.06
N GLY A 252 6.52 9.30 11.79
CA GLY A 252 6.30 10.59 11.15
C GLY A 252 6.47 10.58 9.63
N SER A 253 6.83 9.43 9.02
CA SER A 253 6.98 9.33 7.57
C SER A 253 5.65 9.55 6.83
N THR A 254 5.71 9.99 5.60
CA THR A 254 4.54 10.25 4.75
C THR A 254 3.64 9.02 4.66
N MET A 255 4.21 7.85 4.40
CA MET A 255 3.49 6.58 4.30
C MET A 255 2.76 6.22 5.60
N MET A 256 3.36 6.46 6.78
CA MET A 256 2.71 6.22 8.06
C MET A 256 1.61 7.24 8.35
N ARG A 257 1.80 8.51 7.95
CA ARG A 257 0.81 9.57 8.14
C ARG A 257 -0.44 9.39 7.30
N GLU A 258 -0.36 8.69 6.17
CA GLU A 258 -1.52 8.31 5.35
C GLU A 258 -2.52 7.42 6.11
N THR A 259 -2.08 6.76 7.20
CA THR A 259 -2.97 5.97 8.06
C THR A 259 -3.72 6.78 9.12
N ILE A 260 -3.46 8.09 9.21
CA ILE A 260 -4.10 8.98 10.19
C ILE A 260 -5.36 9.58 9.57
N CYS A 261 -6.50 9.28 10.18
CA CYS A 261 -7.78 9.84 9.78
C CYS A 261 -8.08 11.06 10.66
N ASP A 262 -7.65 12.23 10.24
CA ASP A 262 -7.97 13.49 10.90
C ASP A 262 -9.37 14.02 10.52
N GLU A 263 -9.73 15.24 10.93
CA GLU A 263 -11.05 15.81 10.70
C GLU A 263 -11.36 15.97 9.19
N HIS A 264 -10.36 16.37 8.39
CA HIS A 264 -10.54 16.52 6.96
C HIS A 264 -10.64 15.16 6.27
N ALA A 265 -9.71 14.26 6.55
CA ALA A 265 -9.72 12.91 5.99
C ALA A 265 -11.02 12.16 6.33
N LEU A 266 -11.51 12.26 7.57
CA LEU A 266 -12.78 11.67 7.98
C LEU A 266 -13.96 12.24 7.20
N LYS A 267 -13.98 13.56 6.98
CA LYS A 267 -15.02 14.20 6.17
C LYS A 267 -15.02 13.67 4.74
N VAL A 268 -13.85 13.60 4.11
CA VAL A 268 -13.72 13.08 2.73
C VAL A 268 -14.18 11.62 2.66
N LEU A 269 -13.82 10.79 3.64
CA LEU A 269 -14.27 9.40 3.71
C LEU A 269 -15.80 9.30 3.92
N LEU A 270 -16.40 10.18 4.72
CA LEU A 270 -17.84 10.25 4.90
C LEU A 270 -18.56 10.67 3.61
N ASP A 271 -17.99 11.60 2.85
CA ASP A 271 -18.52 11.99 1.54
C ASP A 271 -18.46 10.78 0.57
N ILE A 272 -17.32 10.09 0.47
CA ILE A 272 -17.16 8.86 -0.35
C ILE A 272 -18.18 7.76 0.06
N TYR A 273 -18.41 7.60 1.36
CA TYR A 273 -19.35 6.59 1.87
C TYR A 273 -20.81 6.92 1.58
N ASN A 274 -21.19 8.20 1.61
CA ASN A 274 -22.58 8.65 1.43
C ASN A 274 -22.93 8.97 -0.03
N ASP A 275 -21.93 9.24 -0.86
CA ASP A 275 -22.16 9.55 -2.27
C ASP A 275 -22.63 8.31 -3.06
N PRO A 276 -23.40 8.51 -4.12
CA PRO A 276 -23.71 7.42 -5.04
C PRO A 276 -22.44 6.79 -5.61
N LEU A 277 -22.46 5.47 -5.78
CA LEU A 277 -21.36 4.79 -6.48
C LEU A 277 -21.28 5.30 -7.93
N PRO A 278 -20.07 5.59 -8.44
CA PRO A 278 -19.90 6.03 -9.81
C PRO A 278 -20.26 4.90 -10.79
N ASP A 279 -21.19 5.14 -11.71
CA ASP A 279 -21.57 4.14 -12.72
C ASP A 279 -20.54 4.12 -13.87
N VAL A 280 -19.35 3.60 -13.55
CA VAL A 280 -18.24 3.42 -14.48
C VAL A 280 -18.04 1.92 -14.71
N PRO A 281 -17.75 1.44 -15.94
CA PRO A 281 -17.44 0.04 -16.19
C PRO A 281 -16.36 -0.46 -15.21
N THR A 282 -16.67 -1.51 -14.46
CA THR A 282 -15.81 -1.94 -13.34
C THR A 282 -15.58 -3.44 -13.36
N LEU A 283 -14.32 -3.85 -13.27
CA LEU A 283 -13.89 -5.23 -13.04
C LEU A 283 -13.16 -5.30 -11.72
N PHE A 284 -13.59 -6.19 -10.81
CA PHE A 284 -12.87 -6.47 -9.57
C PHE A 284 -12.26 -7.87 -9.56
N PHE A 285 -11.00 -7.94 -9.19
CA PHE A 285 -10.34 -9.18 -8.76
C PHE A 285 -10.38 -9.22 -7.23
N VAL A 286 -10.93 -10.26 -6.65
CA VAL A 286 -11.15 -10.35 -5.20
C VAL A 286 -10.51 -11.61 -4.64
N SER A 287 -9.74 -11.45 -3.57
CA SER A 287 -9.02 -12.52 -2.89
C SER A 287 -9.95 -13.49 -2.16
N ASN A 288 -9.61 -14.79 -2.18
CA ASN A 288 -10.22 -15.86 -1.39
C ASN A 288 -9.40 -16.23 -0.13
N ASP A 289 -8.41 -15.45 0.30
CA ASP A 289 -7.54 -15.79 1.43
C ASP A 289 -8.24 -15.60 2.77
N GLU A 290 -8.77 -16.71 3.34
CA GLU A 290 -9.42 -16.72 4.65
C GLU A 290 -8.52 -16.22 5.79
N ALA A 291 -7.23 -16.53 5.75
CA ALA A 291 -6.32 -16.22 6.86
C ALA A 291 -6.08 -14.71 6.97
N MET A 292 -5.97 -14.03 5.84
CA MET A 292 -5.82 -12.58 5.79
C MET A 292 -7.14 -11.87 6.10
N LEU A 293 -8.22 -12.30 5.45
CA LEU A 293 -9.52 -11.62 5.51
C LEU A 293 -10.19 -11.76 6.88
N ALA A 294 -10.08 -12.93 7.53
CA ALA A 294 -10.65 -13.15 8.87
C ALA A 294 -10.10 -12.18 9.93
N GLY A 295 -8.82 -11.81 9.83
CA GLY A 295 -8.18 -10.88 10.76
C GLY A 295 -8.57 -9.42 10.54
N SER A 296 -8.85 -9.01 9.30
CA SER A 296 -9.07 -7.62 8.91
C SER A 296 -10.53 -7.28 8.67
N TYR A 297 -11.33 -8.23 8.16
CA TYR A 297 -12.69 -7.99 7.67
C TYR A 297 -13.72 -8.99 8.21
N GLY A 298 -13.34 -9.81 9.17
CA GLY A 298 -14.21 -10.77 9.85
C GLY A 298 -14.36 -12.11 9.12
N SER A 299 -14.50 -12.13 7.80
CA SER A 299 -14.54 -13.36 6.99
C SER A 299 -14.40 -13.06 5.50
N VAL A 300 -14.12 -14.10 4.70
CA VAL A 300 -14.15 -14.05 3.23
C VAL A 300 -15.53 -13.65 2.71
N GLU A 301 -16.59 -14.21 3.28
CA GLU A 301 -17.96 -13.92 2.87
C GLU A 301 -18.31 -12.43 3.07
N ASN A 302 -17.81 -11.80 4.13
CA ASN A 302 -18.01 -10.38 4.36
C ASN A 302 -17.29 -9.54 3.27
N TRP A 303 -16.05 -9.91 2.96
CA TRP A 303 -15.27 -9.24 1.93
C TRP A 303 -15.91 -9.38 0.55
N HIS A 304 -16.34 -10.59 0.19
CA HIS A 304 -17.06 -10.85 -1.06
C HIS A 304 -18.37 -10.04 -1.14
N ARG A 305 -19.17 -10.07 -0.07
CA ARG A 305 -20.46 -9.38 -0.02
C ARG A 305 -20.38 -7.89 -0.32
N ILE A 306 -19.39 -7.17 0.22
CA ILE A 306 -19.26 -5.73 -0.05
C ILE A 306 -18.85 -5.45 -1.49
N HIS A 307 -18.03 -6.31 -2.09
CA HIS A 307 -17.70 -6.20 -3.52
C HIS A 307 -18.86 -6.54 -4.42
N GLU A 308 -19.64 -7.58 -4.07
CA GLU A 308 -20.87 -7.93 -4.77
C GLU A 308 -21.90 -6.78 -4.71
N ASN A 309 -22.07 -6.15 -3.55
CA ASN A 309 -22.94 -5.00 -3.39
C ASN A 309 -22.50 -3.83 -4.25
N TYR A 310 -21.19 -3.53 -4.26
CA TYR A 310 -20.62 -2.47 -5.10
C TYR A 310 -20.91 -2.74 -6.58
N ILE A 311 -20.57 -3.92 -7.07
CA ILE A 311 -20.74 -4.31 -8.48
C ILE A 311 -22.23 -4.37 -8.89
N ALA A 312 -23.13 -4.76 -8.00
CA ALA A 312 -24.58 -4.77 -8.26
C ALA A 312 -25.14 -3.37 -8.51
N GLY A 313 -24.46 -2.31 -8.06
CA GLY A 313 -24.77 -0.90 -8.33
C GLY A 313 -24.23 -0.37 -9.66
N ILE A 314 -23.41 -1.14 -10.37
CA ILE A 314 -22.73 -0.72 -11.61
C ILE A 314 -23.40 -1.37 -12.82
N THR A 315 -23.76 -0.56 -13.84
CA THR A 315 -24.42 -1.05 -15.06
C THR A 315 -23.58 -2.09 -15.79
N ARG A 316 -22.26 -1.95 -15.79
CA ARG A 316 -21.29 -2.87 -16.39
C ARG A 316 -20.23 -3.26 -15.37
N GLY A 317 -20.57 -4.18 -14.50
CA GLY A 317 -19.75 -4.65 -13.40
C GLY A 317 -19.46 -6.14 -13.47
N GLU A 318 -18.20 -6.53 -13.23
CA GLU A 318 -17.73 -7.91 -13.20
C GLU A 318 -16.88 -8.17 -11.96
N ILE A 319 -16.94 -9.40 -11.40
CA ILE A 319 -16.07 -9.88 -10.33
C ILE A 319 -15.40 -11.17 -10.75
N VAL A 320 -14.11 -11.27 -10.45
CA VAL A 320 -13.30 -12.49 -10.55
C VAL A 320 -12.73 -12.81 -9.18
N TYR A 321 -13.11 -13.97 -8.63
CA TYR A 321 -12.55 -14.47 -7.38
C TYR A 321 -11.29 -15.27 -7.64
N LEU A 322 -10.21 -14.99 -6.87
CA LEU A 322 -8.91 -15.60 -7.04
C LEU A 322 -8.47 -16.35 -5.78
N ASP A 323 -8.06 -17.61 -5.94
CA ASP A 323 -7.47 -18.41 -4.85
C ASP A 323 -6.01 -17.98 -4.61
N CYS A 324 -5.85 -16.80 -4.03
CA CYS A 324 -4.57 -16.21 -3.69
C CYS A 324 -4.73 -15.15 -2.59
N GLY A 325 -3.61 -14.59 -2.10
CA GLY A 325 -3.60 -13.52 -1.13
C GLY A 325 -4.00 -12.15 -1.71
N HIS A 326 -3.92 -11.13 -0.88
CA HIS A 326 -4.30 -9.75 -1.19
C HIS A 326 -3.56 -9.12 -2.38
N TYR A 327 -2.33 -9.57 -2.65
CA TYR A 327 -1.52 -9.07 -3.78
C TYR A 327 -1.80 -9.88 -5.05
N VAL A 328 -3.06 -9.88 -5.50
CA VAL A 328 -3.57 -10.66 -6.64
C VAL A 328 -2.74 -10.45 -7.91
N HIS A 329 -2.27 -9.23 -8.15
CA HIS A 329 -1.43 -8.83 -9.29
C HIS A 329 -0.03 -9.45 -9.29
N ALA A 330 0.47 -9.88 -8.15
CA ALA A 330 1.79 -10.50 -8.03
C ALA A 330 1.71 -12.01 -7.77
N GLU A 331 0.57 -12.51 -7.30
CA GLU A 331 0.35 -13.94 -7.05
C GLU A 331 -0.30 -14.67 -8.23
N LYS A 332 -1.11 -13.97 -9.02
CA LYS A 332 -1.84 -14.51 -10.19
C LYS A 332 -1.74 -13.58 -11.41
N PRO A 333 -0.54 -13.07 -11.76
CA PRO A 333 -0.41 -12.03 -12.78
C PRO A 333 -0.93 -12.44 -14.16
N GLU A 334 -0.73 -13.71 -14.58
CA GLU A 334 -1.17 -14.19 -15.88
C GLU A 334 -2.70 -14.22 -15.98
N GLU A 335 -3.39 -14.74 -14.95
CA GLU A 335 -4.84 -14.82 -14.91
C GLU A 335 -5.47 -13.42 -14.85
N VAL A 336 -4.87 -12.51 -14.06
CA VAL A 336 -5.28 -11.11 -13.96
C VAL A 336 -5.09 -10.41 -15.30
N ALA A 337 -3.92 -10.53 -15.94
CA ALA A 337 -3.63 -9.88 -17.21
C ALA A 337 -4.58 -10.33 -18.32
N GLU A 338 -4.84 -11.65 -18.44
CA GLU A 338 -5.78 -12.20 -19.44
C GLU A 338 -7.18 -11.58 -19.26
N LYS A 339 -7.71 -11.58 -18.05
CA LYS A 339 -9.04 -11.03 -17.75
C LYS A 339 -9.11 -9.51 -17.93
N MET A 340 -8.05 -8.78 -17.59
CA MET A 340 -7.96 -7.34 -17.87
C MET A 340 -8.06 -7.05 -19.36
N VAL A 341 -7.32 -7.80 -20.18
CA VAL A 341 -7.34 -7.64 -21.64
C VAL A 341 -8.74 -7.93 -22.20
N ASP A 342 -9.36 -9.03 -21.81
CA ASP A 342 -10.72 -9.40 -22.25
C ASP A 342 -11.74 -8.29 -21.88
N PHE A 343 -11.68 -7.78 -20.65
CA PHE A 343 -12.55 -6.72 -20.19
C PHE A 343 -12.33 -5.42 -20.98
N ILE A 344 -11.06 -4.99 -21.15
CA ILE A 344 -10.73 -3.76 -21.88
C ILE A 344 -11.15 -3.86 -23.36
N ASP A 345 -10.93 -4.99 -24.00
CA ASP A 345 -11.33 -5.21 -25.39
C ASP A 345 -12.86 -5.16 -25.53
N SER A 346 -13.60 -5.60 -24.52
CA SER A 346 -15.07 -5.51 -24.48
C SER A 346 -15.59 -4.08 -24.36
N LEU A 347 -14.81 -3.12 -23.81
CA LEU A 347 -15.21 -1.71 -23.73
C LEU A 347 -15.33 -1.04 -25.09
N GLY A 348 -14.58 -1.49 -26.10
CA GLY A 348 -14.57 -0.92 -27.45
C GLY A 348 -15.65 -1.48 -28.41
N GLY A 349 -16.47 -2.44 -27.97
CA GLY A 349 -17.42 -3.18 -28.83
C GLY A 349 -18.79 -2.55 -29.05
N GLU A 350 -19.09 -1.40 -28.47
CA GLU A 350 -20.39 -0.70 -28.62
C GLU A 350 -20.19 0.68 -29.26
N GLN A 351 -19.92 0.71 -30.58
CA GLN A 351 -20.08 1.89 -31.42
C GLN A 351 -21.12 1.63 -32.51
#